data_6606334ff19423d225ada57c475f2527
#
_entry.id   6606334ff19423d225ada57c475f2527
#
_cell.length_a   1.000
_cell.length_b   1.000
_cell.length_c   1.000
_cell.angle_alpha   90.00
_cell.angle_beta   90.00
_cell.angle_gamma   90.00
#
_symmetry.space_group_name_H-M   'P 1'
#
loop_
_entity.id
_entity.type
_entity.pdbx_description
1 polymer ?
#
loop_
_entity_poly.entity_id
_entity_poly.type
_entity_poly.pdbx_seq_one_letter_code
_entity_poly.pdbx_strand_id
1 'polypeptide(L)'
;MLKNSILALTLVVILSACGNQEKPILKGVDGSEVPPAFASFPDVPFPEPSYIDMGETRTLGSGQNWSGSLIFSTPFSANSIYDFYISEMPKLRWSEVAVVRAKISHMTYLRDRRAIQILIERLGSDES
;
A
#
# COMPACT_ATOMS: atom_id res chain seq x y z
N MET A 1 24.38 -11.64 66.35
CA MET A 1 23.06 -11.15 65.88
C MET A 1 23.16 -10.97 64.40
N LEU A 2 22.63 -11.89 63.65
CA LEU A 2 22.59 -11.84 62.21
C LEU A 2 21.40 -10.97 61.75
N LYS A 3 21.69 -9.84 61.12
CA LYS A 3 20.69 -9.09 60.39
C LYS A 3 20.68 -9.58 58.95
N ASN A 4 19.65 -10.32 58.62
CA ASN A 4 19.36 -10.74 57.25
C ASN A 4 18.86 -9.51 56.47
N SER A 5 19.72 -8.97 55.63
CA SER A 5 19.31 -8.05 54.57
C SER A 5 18.84 -8.89 53.38
N ILE A 6 17.57 -9.03 53.26
CA ILE A 6 16.98 -9.63 52.04
C ILE A 6 16.97 -8.52 50.98
N LEU A 7 17.91 -8.63 50.05
CA LEU A 7 17.96 -7.81 48.86
C LEU A 7 16.90 -8.36 47.86
N ALA A 8 15.76 -7.72 47.85
CA ALA A 8 14.72 -7.99 46.87
C ALA A 8 15.16 -7.51 45.50
N LEU A 9 15.62 -8.42 44.66
CA LEU A 9 15.94 -8.16 43.27
C LEU A 9 14.64 -8.10 42.47
N THR A 10 14.15 -6.88 42.25
CA THR A 10 12.98 -6.63 41.41
C THR A 10 13.37 -6.80 39.95
N LEU A 11 13.04 -7.94 39.38
CA LEU A 11 13.21 -8.23 37.96
C LEU A 11 12.12 -7.46 37.18
N VAL A 12 12.49 -6.33 36.61
CA VAL A 12 11.63 -5.60 35.68
C VAL A 12 11.65 -6.32 34.34
N VAL A 13 10.63 -7.09 34.06
CA VAL A 13 10.39 -7.69 32.74
C VAL A 13 9.82 -6.59 31.85
N ILE A 14 10.67 -6.02 31.00
CA ILE A 14 10.22 -5.14 29.93
C ILE A 14 9.62 -6.03 28.85
N LEU A 15 8.29 -6.15 28.83
CA LEU A 15 7.59 -6.70 27.67
C LEU A 15 7.73 -5.72 26.52
N SER A 16 8.66 -6.01 25.62
CA SER A 16 8.68 -5.39 24.30
C SER A 16 7.43 -5.84 23.57
N ALA A 17 6.39 -5.04 23.61
CA ALA A 17 5.27 -5.20 22.70
C ALA A 17 5.79 -4.92 21.30
N CYS A 18 6.18 -5.97 20.56
CA CYS A 18 6.25 -5.91 19.12
C CYS A 18 4.84 -5.66 18.64
N GLY A 19 4.52 -4.40 18.38
CA GLY A 19 3.31 -4.03 17.69
C GLY A 19 3.36 -4.68 16.30
N ASN A 20 2.58 -5.75 16.11
CA ASN A 20 2.22 -6.18 14.78
C ASN A 20 1.48 -5.00 14.15
N GLN A 21 2.16 -4.24 13.33
CA GLN A 21 1.48 -3.38 12.37
C GLN A 21 0.76 -4.32 11.41
N GLU A 22 -0.50 -4.53 11.68
CA GLU A 22 -1.40 -5.15 10.72
C GLU A 22 -1.34 -4.28 9.47
N LYS A 23 -0.76 -4.83 8.41
CA LYS A 23 -0.77 -4.17 7.10
C LYS A 23 -2.23 -4.00 6.71
N PRO A 24 -2.62 -2.82 6.19
CA PRO A 24 -4.00 -2.62 5.77
C PRO A 24 -4.38 -3.71 4.77
N ILE A 25 -5.42 -4.45 5.10
CA ILE A 25 -5.99 -5.46 4.22
C ILE A 25 -6.87 -4.69 3.24
N LEU A 26 -6.50 -4.73 1.96
CA LEU A 26 -7.36 -4.20 0.91
C LEU A 26 -8.69 -4.95 0.92
N LYS A 27 -9.79 -4.21 0.80
CA LYS A 27 -11.12 -4.79 0.63
C LYS A 27 -11.48 -4.83 -0.85
N GLY A 28 -12.29 -5.80 -1.24
CA GLY A 28 -12.88 -5.85 -2.56
C GLY A 28 -13.87 -4.69 -2.78
N VAL A 29 -14.09 -4.29 -4.01
CA VAL A 29 -15.07 -3.26 -4.38
C VAL A 29 -16.51 -3.64 -4.00
N ASP A 30 -16.78 -4.93 -3.88
CA ASP A 30 -18.05 -5.51 -3.43
C ASP A 30 -18.12 -5.70 -1.90
N GLY A 31 -17.10 -5.27 -1.16
CA GLY A 31 -16.97 -5.47 0.28
C GLY A 31 -16.46 -6.83 0.71
N SER A 32 -16.12 -7.71 -0.24
CA SER A 32 -15.57 -9.04 0.05
C SER A 32 -14.16 -8.96 0.65
N GLU A 33 -13.76 -10.02 1.36
CA GLU A 33 -12.39 -10.18 1.80
C GLU A 33 -11.49 -10.50 0.60
N VAL A 34 -10.36 -9.81 0.52
CA VAL A 34 -9.37 -10.03 -0.52
C VAL A 34 -8.47 -11.21 -0.12
N PRO A 35 -8.27 -12.21 -1.00
CA PRO A 35 -7.34 -13.30 -0.72
C PRO A 35 -5.95 -12.77 -0.35
N PRO A 36 -5.21 -13.42 0.57
CA PRO A 36 -3.90 -12.95 1.04
C PRO A 36 -2.89 -12.63 -0.07
N ALA A 37 -2.95 -13.36 -1.18
CA ALA A 37 -2.09 -13.11 -2.35
C ALA A 37 -2.31 -11.74 -2.99
N PHE A 38 -3.49 -11.15 -2.82
CA PHE A 38 -3.87 -9.85 -3.35
C PHE A 38 -4.00 -8.76 -2.27
N ALA A 39 -3.83 -9.14 -1.02
CA ALA A 39 -3.97 -8.22 0.10
C ALA A 39 -2.71 -7.34 0.34
N SER A 40 -1.60 -7.67 -0.28
CA SER A 40 -0.33 -6.98 -0.03
C SER A 40 0.56 -6.91 -1.27
N PHE A 41 0.85 -5.70 -1.68
CA PHE A 41 1.84 -5.37 -2.70
C PHE A 41 2.85 -4.42 -2.06
N PRO A 42 3.90 -4.94 -1.41
CA PRO A 42 4.80 -4.13 -0.58
C PRO A 42 5.59 -3.08 -1.37
N ASP A 43 5.62 -3.20 -2.66
CA ASP A 43 6.29 -2.30 -3.59
C ASP A 43 5.36 -1.27 -4.26
N VAL A 44 4.06 -1.33 -3.98
CA VAL A 44 3.07 -0.39 -4.48
C VAL A 44 2.32 0.25 -3.31
N PRO A 45 2.38 1.57 -3.15
CA PRO A 45 1.58 2.25 -2.13
C PRO A 45 0.13 2.38 -2.59
N PHE A 46 -0.79 2.27 -1.64
CA PHE A 46 -2.21 2.52 -1.87
C PHE A 46 -2.70 3.61 -0.93
N PRO A 47 -3.46 4.60 -1.43
CA PRO A 47 -4.16 5.52 -0.55
C PRO A 47 -5.22 4.77 0.26
N GLU A 48 -5.42 5.15 1.50
CA GLU A 48 -6.41 4.53 2.38
C GLU A 48 -7.63 5.44 2.56
N PRO A 49 -8.85 4.94 2.32
CA PRO A 49 -9.19 3.58 1.89
C PRO A 49 -9.03 3.36 0.37
N SER A 50 -8.66 2.14 0.00
CA SER A 50 -8.68 1.65 -1.38
C SER A 50 -9.36 0.30 -1.47
N TYR A 51 -10.07 0.07 -2.55
CA TYR A 51 -10.88 -1.13 -2.79
C TYR A 51 -10.45 -1.76 -4.10
N ILE A 52 -9.96 -2.99 -4.04
CA ILE A 52 -9.48 -3.70 -5.23
C ILE A 52 -10.63 -4.34 -6.00
N ASP A 53 -10.60 -4.20 -7.32
CA ASP A 53 -11.50 -4.94 -8.22
C ASP A 53 -10.86 -6.27 -8.57
N MET A 54 -11.30 -7.33 -7.90
CA MET A 54 -10.80 -8.69 -8.13
C MET A 54 -11.22 -9.25 -9.48
N GLY A 55 -12.32 -8.77 -10.05
CA GLY A 55 -12.80 -9.17 -11.38
C GLY A 55 -11.87 -8.72 -12.50
N GLU A 56 -11.32 -7.50 -12.37
CA GLU A 56 -10.48 -6.85 -13.38
C GLU A 56 -8.97 -6.99 -13.07
N THR A 57 -8.60 -7.30 -11.83
CA THR A 57 -7.20 -7.48 -11.43
C THR A 57 -6.64 -8.79 -11.96
N ARG A 58 -5.44 -8.75 -12.52
CA ARG A 58 -4.70 -9.91 -13.04
C ARG A 58 -3.25 -9.82 -12.60
N THR A 59 -2.81 -10.80 -11.80
CA THR A 59 -1.44 -10.85 -11.31
C THR A 59 -0.84 -12.24 -11.47
N LEU A 60 0.45 -12.26 -11.71
CA LEU A 60 1.29 -13.44 -11.76
C LEU A 60 2.48 -13.23 -10.82
N GLY A 61 2.81 -14.23 -10.03
CA GLY A 61 3.87 -14.15 -9.02
C GLY A 61 3.38 -13.58 -7.70
N SER A 62 4.29 -13.26 -6.81
CA SER A 62 3.97 -12.80 -5.46
C SER A 62 5.09 -11.91 -4.88
N GLY A 63 4.77 -11.20 -3.79
CA GLY A 63 5.69 -10.33 -3.10
C GLY A 63 6.22 -9.23 -4.01
N GLN A 64 7.54 -9.12 -4.16
CA GLN A 64 8.18 -8.14 -5.04
C GLN A 64 8.45 -8.65 -6.46
N ASN A 65 8.10 -9.90 -6.76
CA ASN A 65 8.33 -10.54 -8.06
C ASN A 65 7.03 -10.80 -8.81
N TRP A 66 6.03 -9.99 -8.58
CA TRP A 66 4.77 -10.07 -9.30
C TRP A 66 4.80 -9.23 -10.57
N SER A 67 3.96 -9.58 -11.53
CA SER A 67 3.64 -8.80 -12.73
C SER A 67 2.15 -8.85 -13.00
N GLY A 68 1.61 -7.85 -13.67
CA GLY A 68 0.20 -7.82 -14.02
C GLY A 68 -0.42 -6.44 -13.88
N SER A 69 -1.73 -6.42 -13.73
CA SER A 69 -2.54 -5.21 -13.55
C SER A 69 -3.33 -5.27 -12.25
N LEU A 70 -3.24 -4.21 -11.46
CA LEU A 70 -4.06 -4.00 -10.29
C LEU A 70 -5.09 -2.92 -10.61
N ILE A 71 -6.35 -3.24 -10.44
CA ILE A 71 -7.45 -2.30 -10.61
C ILE A 71 -8.06 -2.04 -9.24
N PHE A 72 -8.12 -0.80 -8.86
CA PHE A 72 -8.71 -0.43 -7.58
C PHE A 72 -9.39 0.94 -7.65
N SER A 73 -10.30 1.18 -6.74
CA SER A 73 -10.99 2.46 -6.57
C SER A 73 -10.73 3.04 -5.18
N THR A 74 -10.89 4.33 -5.08
CA THR A 74 -10.74 5.08 -3.83
C THR A 74 -11.67 6.30 -3.87
N PRO A 75 -12.15 6.79 -2.70
CA PRO A 75 -13.05 7.94 -2.65
C PRO A 75 -12.34 9.29 -2.88
N PHE A 76 -11.03 9.30 -3.04
CA PHE A 76 -10.28 10.54 -3.22
C PHE A 76 -10.38 11.07 -4.65
N SER A 77 -10.17 12.38 -4.82
CA SER A 77 -10.12 12.99 -6.15
C SER A 77 -8.93 12.52 -6.96
N ALA A 78 -9.03 12.52 -8.29
CA ALA A 78 -7.92 12.16 -9.17
C ALA A 78 -6.67 13.00 -8.92
N ASN A 79 -6.83 14.29 -8.59
CA ASN A 79 -5.70 15.16 -8.24
C ASN A 79 -5.02 14.73 -6.93
N SER A 80 -5.81 14.38 -5.91
CA SER A 80 -5.26 13.89 -4.64
C SER A 80 -4.50 12.58 -4.81
N ILE A 81 -5.00 11.67 -5.65
CA ILE A 81 -4.32 10.40 -5.97
C ILE A 81 -3.03 10.67 -6.75
N TYR A 82 -3.04 11.58 -7.70
CA TYR A 82 -1.84 11.98 -8.42
C TYR A 82 -0.76 12.49 -7.46
N ASP A 83 -1.11 13.42 -6.58
CA ASP A 83 -0.18 14.00 -5.59
C ASP A 83 0.31 12.95 -4.59
N PHE A 84 -0.55 12.00 -4.21
CA PHE A 84 -0.18 10.86 -3.37
C PHE A 84 0.96 10.05 -4.02
N TYR A 85 0.84 9.68 -5.28
CA TYR A 85 1.88 8.89 -5.95
C TYR A 85 3.16 9.68 -6.20
N ILE A 86 3.09 10.98 -6.50
CA ILE A 86 4.27 11.86 -6.56
C ILE A 86 5.05 11.81 -5.25
N SER A 87 4.35 11.78 -4.11
CA SER A 87 4.95 11.74 -2.78
C SER A 87 5.44 10.35 -2.38
N GLU A 88 4.65 9.30 -2.64
CA GLU A 88 4.89 7.97 -2.06
C GLU A 88 5.83 7.09 -2.88
N MET A 89 5.81 7.21 -4.22
CA MET A 89 6.64 6.36 -5.08
C MET A 89 8.14 6.51 -4.80
N PRO A 90 8.70 7.71 -4.64
CA PRO A 90 10.12 7.87 -4.32
C PRO A 90 10.52 7.23 -2.99
N LYS A 91 9.63 7.18 -2.01
CA LYS A 91 9.89 6.54 -0.71
C LYS A 91 10.13 5.03 -0.84
N LEU A 92 9.55 4.42 -1.86
CA LEU A 92 9.75 3.00 -2.21
C LEU A 92 10.85 2.81 -3.28
N ARG A 93 11.66 3.85 -3.51
CA ARG A 93 12.79 3.84 -4.45
C ARG A 93 12.40 3.70 -5.92
N TRP A 94 11.19 4.08 -6.26
CA TRP A 94 10.78 4.23 -7.65
C TRP A 94 11.30 5.56 -8.22
N SER A 95 11.90 5.51 -9.39
CA SER A 95 12.37 6.70 -10.10
C SER A 95 11.35 7.11 -11.14
N GLU A 96 10.94 8.36 -11.10
CA GLU A 96 10.04 8.94 -12.08
C GLU A 96 10.67 8.99 -13.47
N VAL A 97 9.94 8.52 -14.47
CA VAL A 97 10.34 8.59 -15.88
C VAL A 97 9.52 9.64 -16.61
N ALA A 98 8.22 9.59 -16.47
CA ALA A 98 7.28 10.51 -17.08
C ALA A 98 6.01 10.59 -16.28
N VAL A 99 5.49 11.80 -16.10
CA VAL A 99 4.19 12.04 -15.49
C VAL A 99 3.42 13.05 -16.31
N VAL A 100 2.16 12.75 -16.56
CA VAL A 100 1.24 13.61 -17.29
C VAL A 100 -0.05 13.73 -16.50
N ARG A 101 -0.41 14.95 -16.13
CA ARG A 101 -1.69 15.25 -15.51
C ARG A 101 -2.70 15.65 -16.59
N ALA A 102 -3.75 14.84 -16.76
CA ALA A 102 -4.79 15.02 -17.78
C ALA A 102 -6.11 14.45 -17.29
N LYS A 103 -7.12 14.34 -18.16
CA LYS A 103 -8.39 13.65 -17.85
C LYS A 103 -8.13 12.23 -17.35
N ILE A 104 -7.23 11.51 -18.03
CA ILE A 104 -6.61 10.30 -17.51
C ILE A 104 -5.14 10.66 -17.28
N SER A 105 -4.73 10.69 -16.03
CA SER A 105 -3.33 10.96 -15.70
C SER A 105 -2.50 9.71 -15.86
N HIS A 106 -1.30 9.86 -16.40
CA HIS A 106 -0.35 8.77 -16.62
C HIS A 106 0.93 9.05 -15.86
N MET A 107 1.39 8.06 -15.12
CA MET A 107 2.64 8.14 -14.36
C MET A 107 3.45 6.88 -14.64
N THR A 108 4.71 7.03 -15.00
CA THR A 108 5.60 5.91 -15.28
C THR A 108 6.83 6.02 -14.39
N TYR A 109 7.12 4.94 -13.70
CA TYR A 109 8.26 4.82 -12.80
C TYR A 109 9.07 3.57 -13.13
N LEU A 110 10.36 3.64 -12.84
CA LEU A 110 11.29 2.51 -12.94
C LEU A 110 11.96 2.25 -11.59
N ARG A 111 12.18 0.99 -11.29
CA ARG A 111 12.99 0.54 -10.18
C ARG A 111 13.68 -0.77 -10.53
N ASP A 112 15.00 -0.76 -10.55
CA ASP A 112 15.81 -1.90 -10.99
C ASP A 112 15.40 -2.36 -12.41
N ARG A 113 14.92 -3.61 -12.54
CA ARG A 113 14.44 -4.17 -13.82
C ARG A 113 12.92 -4.12 -13.96
N ARG A 114 12.25 -3.35 -13.11
CA ARG A 114 10.78 -3.27 -13.08
C ARG A 114 10.33 -1.91 -13.54
N ALA A 115 9.21 -1.91 -14.23
CA ALA A 115 8.47 -0.70 -14.57
C ALA A 115 7.07 -0.78 -13.98
N ILE A 116 6.55 0.35 -13.54
CA ILE A 116 5.16 0.50 -13.16
C ILE A 116 4.56 1.66 -13.94
N GLN A 117 3.36 1.46 -14.45
CA GLN A 117 2.55 2.51 -15.04
C GLN A 117 1.28 2.66 -14.20
N ILE A 118 1.00 3.87 -13.77
CA ILE A 118 -0.18 4.22 -12.99
C ILE A 118 -1.08 5.08 -13.87
N LEU A 119 -2.32 4.64 -14.05
CA LEU A 119 -3.36 5.40 -14.73
C LEU A 119 -4.38 5.81 -13.70
N ILE A 120 -4.70 7.10 -13.67
CA ILE A 120 -5.67 7.67 -12.73
C ILE A 120 -6.81 8.28 -13.53
N GLU A 121 -7.98 7.71 -13.36
CA GLU A 121 -9.20 8.14 -14.03
C GLU A 121 -10.28 8.44 -12.99
N ARG A 122 -11.09 9.44 -13.27
CA ARG A 122 -12.27 9.74 -12.47
C ARG A 122 -13.39 8.77 -12.86
N LEU A 123 -13.89 8.02 -11.89
CA LEU A 123 -15.10 7.22 -12.05
C LEU A 123 -16.32 8.10 -11.73
N GLY A 124 -17.21 8.25 -12.69
CA GLY A 124 -18.50 8.88 -12.46
C GLY A 124 -18.76 10.16 -13.25
N SER A 125 -19.94 10.15 -13.85
CA SER A 125 -20.71 11.20 -14.53
C SER A 125 -19.94 12.05 -15.56
N ASP A 126 -20.05 11.62 -16.79
CA ASP A 126 -20.34 12.53 -17.88
C ASP A 126 -21.69 13.20 -17.57
N GLU A 127 -21.65 14.28 -16.83
CA GLU A 127 -22.69 15.29 -16.90
C GLU A 127 -22.00 16.62 -17.17
N SER A 128 -22.14 16.98 -18.40
CA SER A 128 -21.89 18.26 -19.04
C SER A 128 -22.47 19.41 -18.27
#